data_5257c1b3093ea8a86b72554aad29f443
#
_entry.id   5257c1b3093ea8a86b72554aad29f443
#
_cell.length_a   1.000
_cell.length_b   1.000
_cell.length_c   1.000
_cell.angle_alpha   90.00
_cell.angle_beta   90.00
_cell.angle_gamma   90.00
#
_symmetry.space_group_name_H-M   'P 1'
#
loop_
_entity.id
_entity.type
_entity.pdbx_description
1 polymer ?
#
loop_
_entity_poly.entity_id
_entity_poly.type
_entity_poly.pdbx_seq_one_letter_code
_entity_poly.pdbx_strand_id
1 'polypeptide(L)'
;MTGINIQYPWSDMLINGDKCVETRTYPLPEKYVGEELALIETPGKKGKFKARIIGTITFSHSFQYKNKEEWMEDHLRHLVNLQDNSYGWNENKNKYGWVVCDINKFNETQSAPKNKGIIFTHSCEVAFPTGV
;
A
#
# COMPACT_ATOMS: atom_id res chain seq x y z
N MET A 1 2.79 -10.73 12.36
CA MET A 1 2.70 -10.74 10.89
C MET A 1 3.60 -9.68 10.28
N THR A 2 3.91 -9.80 9.02
CA THR A 2 4.65 -8.75 8.30
C THR A 2 3.72 -7.59 7.97
N GLY A 3 4.20 -6.37 8.08
CA GLY A 3 3.49 -5.18 7.68
C GLY A 3 4.11 -4.54 6.45
N ILE A 4 3.33 -3.78 5.72
CA ILE A 4 3.78 -2.94 4.62
C ILE A 4 3.56 -1.48 4.99
N ASN A 5 4.58 -0.65 4.75
CA ASN A 5 4.53 0.78 5.02
C ASN A 5 3.99 1.50 3.80
N ILE A 6 2.86 2.15 3.95
CA ILE A 6 2.24 2.93 2.87
C ILE A 6 1.94 4.33 3.40
N GLN A 7 2.41 5.32 2.67
CA GLN A 7 2.30 6.72 3.05
C GLN A 7 0.87 7.25 2.86
N TYR A 8 0.39 8.03 3.81
CA TYR A 8 -0.84 8.81 3.67
C TYR A 8 -0.65 9.87 2.55
N PRO A 9 -1.60 10.09 1.65
CA PRO A 9 -2.99 9.62 1.69
C PRO A 9 -3.24 8.31 0.93
N TRP A 10 -2.23 7.70 0.31
CA TRP A 10 -2.40 6.46 -0.45
C TRP A 10 -2.94 5.32 0.42
N SER A 11 -2.47 5.24 1.66
CA SER A 11 -2.94 4.28 2.66
C SER A 11 -4.45 4.39 2.89
N ASP A 12 -4.95 5.62 3.02
CA ASP A 12 -6.37 5.89 3.24
C ASP A 12 -7.21 5.44 2.03
N MET A 13 -6.76 5.76 0.83
CA MET A 13 -7.44 5.37 -0.40
C MET A 13 -7.51 3.85 -0.57
N LEU A 14 -6.44 3.14 -0.19
CA LEU A 14 -6.38 1.69 -0.25
C LEU A 14 -7.34 1.05 0.76
N ILE A 15 -7.28 1.47 2.00
CA ILE A 15 -8.08 0.85 3.06
C ILE A 15 -9.58 1.12 2.90
N ASN A 16 -9.95 2.22 2.27
CA ASN A 16 -11.33 2.56 1.99
C ASN A 16 -11.84 1.95 0.66
N GLY A 17 -10.97 1.28 -0.09
CA GLY A 17 -11.35 0.62 -1.34
C GLY A 17 -11.41 1.52 -2.57
N ASP A 18 -11.08 2.80 -2.45
CA ASP A 18 -11.07 3.74 -3.57
C ASP A 18 -9.95 3.46 -4.55
N LYS A 19 -8.80 3.06 -4.02
CA LYS A 19 -7.61 2.67 -4.77
C LYS A 19 -7.42 1.17 -4.63
N CYS A 20 -7.30 0.45 -5.73
CA CYS A 20 -7.14 -1.00 -5.70
C CYS A 20 -5.85 -1.50 -6.37
N VAL A 21 -4.98 -0.60 -6.79
CA VAL A 21 -3.64 -0.90 -7.29
C VAL A 21 -2.66 0.06 -6.64
N GLU A 22 -1.70 -0.50 -5.90
CA GLU A 22 -0.56 0.25 -5.38
C GLU A 22 0.55 0.25 -6.42
N THR A 23 1.18 1.39 -6.67
CA THR A 23 2.23 1.48 -7.68
C THR A 23 3.60 1.60 -7.03
N ARG A 24 4.55 0.82 -7.54
CA ARG A 24 5.94 0.76 -7.07
C ARG A 24 6.88 0.67 -8.27
N THR A 25 8.17 0.92 -8.05
CA THR A 25 9.18 0.82 -9.10
C THR A 25 9.78 -0.59 -9.21
N TYR A 26 9.25 -1.54 -8.47
CA TYR A 26 9.70 -2.94 -8.42
C TYR A 26 8.46 -3.84 -8.25
N PRO A 27 8.56 -5.12 -8.62
CA PRO A 27 7.44 -6.05 -8.48
C PRO A 27 7.19 -6.43 -7.02
N LEU A 28 5.99 -6.90 -6.74
CA LEU A 28 5.66 -7.50 -5.45
C LEU A 28 6.55 -8.73 -5.23
N PRO A 29 7.29 -8.80 -4.11
CA PRO A 29 8.08 -10.00 -3.80
C PRO A 29 7.18 -11.24 -3.72
N GLU A 30 7.64 -12.34 -4.30
CA GLU A 30 6.84 -13.58 -4.39
C GLU A 30 6.36 -14.08 -3.02
N LYS A 31 7.19 -13.93 -1.99
CA LYS A 31 6.82 -14.37 -0.64
C LYS A 31 5.63 -13.63 -0.05
N TYR A 32 5.27 -12.48 -0.62
CA TYR A 32 4.12 -11.70 -0.15
C TYR A 32 2.90 -11.80 -1.06
N VAL A 33 2.99 -12.54 -2.15
CA VAL A 33 1.84 -12.81 -3.02
C VAL A 33 0.82 -13.62 -2.25
N GLY A 34 -0.41 -13.10 -2.14
CA GLY A 34 -1.49 -13.76 -1.41
C GLY A 34 -1.35 -13.76 0.10
N GLU A 35 -0.34 -13.09 0.66
CA GLU A 35 -0.14 -13.01 2.11
C GLU A 35 -0.86 -11.81 2.70
N GLU A 36 -1.59 -12.01 3.78
CA GLU A 36 -2.20 -10.92 4.54
C GLU A 36 -1.11 -10.14 5.27
N LEU A 37 -1.04 -8.83 4.99
CA LEU A 37 -0.04 -7.92 5.56
C LEU A 37 -0.74 -6.89 6.44
N ALA A 38 -0.10 -6.50 7.54
CA ALA A 38 -0.56 -5.35 8.30
C ALA A 38 -0.34 -4.09 7.45
N LEU A 39 -1.36 -3.26 7.30
CA LEU A 39 -1.23 -1.99 6.59
C LEU A 39 -0.80 -0.91 7.56
N ILE A 40 0.46 -0.53 7.47
CA ILE A 40 1.05 0.51 8.31
C ILE A 40 0.94 1.83 7.55
N GLU A 41 0.13 2.73 8.08
CA GLU A 41 -0.02 4.07 7.53
C GLU A 41 1.08 4.97 8.07
N THR A 42 1.93 5.47 7.18
CA THR A 42 2.96 6.44 7.55
C THR A 42 2.47 7.86 7.23
N PRO A 43 2.83 8.87 8.05
CA PRO A 43 2.26 10.21 7.90
C PRO A 43 2.73 10.94 6.65
N GLY A 44 3.96 10.72 6.21
CA GLY A 44 4.52 11.54 5.13
C GLY A 44 4.51 13.02 5.48
N LYS A 45 4.36 13.87 4.46
CA LYS A 45 4.27 15.32 4.63
C LYS A 45 2.87 15.81 5.00
N LYS A 46 1.85 15.03 4.66
CA LYS A 46 0.44 15.44 4.79
C LYS A 46 -0.22 14.94 6.08
N GLY A 47 0.30 13.87 6.66
CA GLY A 47 -0.28 13.29 7.85
C GLY A 47 0.22 13.97 9.12
N LYS A 48 -0.69 14.21 10.07
CA LYS A 48 -0.39 14.80 11.38
C LYS A 48 -0.57 13.77 12.49
N PHE A 49 0.01 12.59 12.29
CA PHE A 49 -0.11 11.45 13.21
C PHE A 49 1.18 10.67 13.20
N LYS A 50 1.37 9.81 14.20
CA LYS A 50 2.45 8.81 14.19
C LYS A 50 2.04 7.62 13.34
N ALA A 51 3.02 6.95 12.73
CA ALA A 51 2.77 5.72 11.97
C ALA A 51 1.92 4.74 12.80
N ARG A 52 0.94 4.14 12.16
CA ARG A 52 -0.06 3.29 12.83
C ARG A 52 -0.56 2.20 11.90
N ILE A 53 -1.04 1.10 12.48
CA ILE A 53 -1.66 0.00 11.73
C ILE A 53 -3.15 0.32 11.61
N ILE A 54 -3.64 0.43 10.38
CA ILE A 54 -5.04 0.82 10.10
C ILE A 54 -5.91 -0.34 9.64
N GLY A 55 -5.31 -1.49 9.38
CA GLY A 55 -6.01 -2.67 8.91
C GLY A 55 -5.04 -3.68 8.34
N THR A 56 -5.56 -4.57 7.49
CA THR A 56 -4.74 -5.52 6.73
C THR A 56 -5.04 -5.40 5.24
N ILE A 57 -4.07 -5.80 4.43
CA ILE A 57 -4.15 -5.75 2.98
C ILE A 57 -3.48 -7.01 2.40
N THR A 58 -4.07 -7.55 1.35
CA THR A 58 -3.52 -8.68 0.61
C THR A 58 -3.42 -8.31 -0.86
N PHE A 59 -2.26 -8.56 -1.46
CA PHE A 59 -2.05 -8.37 -2.89
C PHE A 59 -2.06 -9.73 -3.59
N SER A 60 -2.82 -9.86 -4.66
CA SER A 60 -2.91 -11.12 -5.41
C SER A 60 -1.72 -11.35 -6.33
N HIS A 61 -1.21 -10.28 -6.92
CA HIS A 61 -0.09 -10.32 -7.87
C HIS A 61 0.36 -8.91 -8.21
N SER A 62 1.45 -8.80 -8.96
CA SER A 62 1.87 -7.55 -9.57
C SER A 62 2.09 -7.73 -11.06
N PHE A 63 2.07 -6.61 -11.77
CA PHE A 63 2.34 -6.56 -13.21
C PHE A 63 3.12 -5.28 -13.51
N GLN A 64 3.78 -5.25 -14.66
CA GLN A 64 4.51 -4.06 -15.09
C GLN A 64 3.68 -3.27 -16.09
N TYR A 65 3.55 -1.97 -15.88
CA TYR A 65 3.03 -1.06 -16.90
C TYR A 65 4.09 -0.91 -17.98
N LYS A 66 3.72 -1.22 -19.23
CA LYS A 66 4.66 -1.25 -20.35
C LYS A 66 5.04 0.15 -20.84
N ASN A 67 4.12 1.11 -20.70
CA ASN A 67 4.29 2.46 -21.16
C ASN A 67 3.38 3.41 -20.39
N LYS A 68 3.58 4.71 -20.62
CA LYS A 68 2.82 5.78 -19.97
C LYS A 68 1.32 5.66 -20.25
N GLU A 69 0.95 5.36 -21.48
CA GLU A 69 -0.46 5.26 -21.89
C GLU A 69 -1.19 4.18 -21.14
N GLU A 70 -0.59 3.00 -20.97
CA GLU A 70 -1.16 1.90 -20.22
C GLU A 70 -1.36 2.29 -18.74
N TRP A 71 -0.39 2.99 -18.16
CA TRP A 71 -0.49 3.50 -16.79
C TRP A 71 -1.59 4.54 -16.66
N MET A 72 -1.71 5.48 -17.59
CA MET A 72 -2.74 6.50 -17.59
C MET A 72 -4.14 5.91 -17.73
N GLU A 73 -4.32 4.89 -18.58
CA GLU A 73 -5.59 4.19 -18.75
C GLU A 73 -6.05 3.49 -17.47
N ASP A 74 -5.11 3.14 -16.60
CA ASP A 74 -5.40 2.43 -15.34
C ASP A 74 -5.60 3.41 -14.16
N HIS A 75 -5.77 4.69 -14.42
CA HIS A 75 -5.88 5.73 -13.39
C HIS A 75 -6.95 5.44 -12.34
N LEU A 76 -8.10 4.92 -12.73
CA LEU A 76 -9.19 4.65 -11.79
C LEU A 76 -8.82 3.59 -10.75
N ARG A 77 -7.84 2.73 -11.05
CA ARG A 77 -7.36 1.74 -10.09
C ARG A 77 -6.23 2.25 -9.20
N HIS A 78 -5.26 3.02 -9.74
CA HIS A 78 -4.12 3.49 -8.94
C HIS A 78 -4.28 4.89 -8.37
N LEU A 79 -5.11 5.75 -8.95
CA LEU A 79 -5.43 7.10 -8.50
C LEU A 79 -4.24 8.07 -8.40
N VAL A 80 -3.13 7.76 -9.07
CA VAL A 80 -1.96 8.64 -9.08
C VAL A 80 -2.06 9.58 -10.28
N ASN A 81 -1.94 10.89 -10.03
CA ASN A 81 -1.99 11.88 -11.09
C ASN A 81 -0.69 11.92 -11.90
N LEU A 82 -0.80 12.19 -13.19
CA LEU A 82 0.35 12.29 -14.08
C LEU A 82 1.35 13.36 -13.63
N GLN A 83 0.84 14.45 -13.06
CA GLN A 83 1.65 15.58 -12.59
C GLN A 83 2.25 15.37 -11.19
N ASP A 84 1.99 14.23 -10.55
CA ASP A 84 2.58 13.96 -9.25
C ASP A 84 4.10 13.88 -9.39
N ASN A 85 4.83 14.74 -8.65
CA ASN A 85 6.28 14.85 -8.77
C ASN A 85 7.02 13.62 -8.24
N SER A 86 6.42 12.91 -7.28
CA SER A 86 7.07 11.77 -6.63
C SER A 86 6.61 10.43 -7.21
N TYR A 87 5.33 10.32 -7.58
CA TYR A 87 4.69 9.04 -7.92
C TYR A 87 4.09 9.00 -9.32
N GLY A 88 4.16 10.10 -10.08
CA GLY A 88 3.73 10.13 -11.47
C GLY A 88 4.63 9.29 -12.37
N TRP A 89 4.33 9.29 -13.66
CA TRP A 89 5.13 8.52 -14.62
C TRP A 89 6.54 9.09 -14.76
N ASN A 90 7.53 8.20 -14.70
CA ASN A 90 8.94 8.54 -14.91
C ASN A 90 9.52 7.62 -15.98
N GLU A 91 9.92 8.20 -17.10
CA GLU A 91 10.48 7.45 -18.24
C GLU A 91 11.78 6.69 -17.90
N ASN A 92 12.47 7.08 -16.84
CA ASN A 92 13.74 6.48 -16.43
C ASN A 92 13.59 5.35 -15.42
N LYS A 93 12.36 5.02 -15.01
CA LYS A 93 12.08 3.97 -14.03
C LYS A 93 10.97 3.06 -14.50
N ASN A 94 11.07 1.79 -14.13
CA ASN A 94 9.96 0.86 -14.32
C ASN A 94 8.84 1.20 -13.34
N LYS A 95 7.63 0.89 -13.73
CA LYS A 95 6.46 1.05 -12.86
C LYS A 95 5.65 -0.23 -12.84
N TYR A 96 5.37 -0.69 -11.63
CA TYR A 96 4.59 -1.91 -11.38
C TYR A 96 3.31 -1.55 -10.64
N GLY A 97 2.26 -2.30 -10.93
CA GLY A 97 1.01 -2.24 -10.20
C GLY A 97 0.89 -3.49 -9.32
N TRP A 98 0.64 -3.30 -8.03
CA TRP A 98 0.35 -4.38 -7.08
C TRP A 98 -1.15 -4.42 -6.87
N VAL A 99 -1.78 -5.51 -7.30
CA VAL A 99 -3.24 -5.63 -7.32
C VAL A 99 -3.76 -6.08 -5.96
N VAL A 100 -4.60 -5.25 -5.36
CA VAL A 100 -5.25 -5.56 -4.08
C VAL A 100 -6.38 -6.56 -4.32
N CYS A 101 -6.40 -7.65 -3.57
CA CYS A 101 -7.49 -8.63 -3.63
C CYS A 101 -8.31 -8.67 -2.34
N ASP A 102 -7.78 -8.17 -1.23
CA ASP A 102 -8.52 -8.13 0.02
C ASP A 102 -8.04 -7.01 0.93
N ILE A 103 -8.95 -6.38 1.63
CA ILE A 103 -8.69 -5.36 2.65
C ILE A 103 -9.58 -5.61 3.85
N ASN A 104 -9.04 -5.32 5.04
CA ASN A 104 -9.79 -5.40 6.29
C ASN A 104 -9.48 -4.16 7.12
N LYS A 105 -10.40 -3.20 7.12
CA LYS A 105 -10.25 -1.96 7.87
C LYS A 105 -10.58 -2.19 9.33
N PHE A 106 -9.67 -1.77 10.22
CA PHE A 106 -9.91 -1.83 11.66
C PHE A 106 -10.79 -0.67 12.12
N ASN A 107 -11.63 -0.93 13.12
CA ASN A 107 -12.44 0.12 13.75
C ASN A 107 -11.55 1.10 14.51
N GLU A 108 -10.49 0.61 15.12
CA GLU A 108 -9.52 1.40 15.85
C GLU A 108 -8.12 1.12 15.32
N THR A 109 -7.33 2.17 15.15
CA THR A 109 -5.93 2.02 14.72
C THR A 109 -5.11 1.41 15.85
N GLN A 110 -4.03 0.73 15.47
CA GLN A 110 -3.10 0.12 16.42
C GLN A 110 -1.71 0.71 16.24
N SER A 111 -0.92 0.69 17.29
CA SER A 111 0.44 1.23 17.24
C SER A 111 1.33 0.43 16.29
N ALA A 112 2.09 1.13 15.45
CA ALA A 112 3.11 0.50 14.63
C ALA A 112 4.36 0.20 15.47
N PRO A 113 5.17 -0.81 15.08
CA PRO A 113 6.45 -1.06 15.74
C PRO A 113 7.36 0.17 15.70
N LYS A 114 8.16 0.37 16.74
CA LYS A 114 9.14 1.47 16.81
C LYS A 114 10.21 1.34 15.72
N ASN A 115 10.65 0.13 15.46
CA ASN A 115 11.66 -0.17 14.45
C ASN A 115 10.96 -0.68 13.19
N LYS A 116 10.68 0.23 12.27
CA LYS A 116 10.07 -0.09 10.99
C LYS A 116 11.14 -0.31 9.92
N GLY A 117 10.90 -1.27 9.03
CA GLY A 117 11.66 -1.36 7.80
C GLY A 117 11.32 -0.20 6.85
N ILE A 118 12.00 -0.13 5.72
CA ILE A 118 11.75 0.91 4.72
C ILE A 118 10.44 0.64 3.99
N ILE A 119 10.24 -0.60 3.52
CA ILE A 119 9.06 -1.01 2.76
C ILE A 119 8.21 -1.96 3.58
N PHE A 120 8.83 -3.03 4.08
CA PHE A 120 8.19 -4.03 4.90
C PHE A 120 8.73 -3.97 6.33
N THR A 121 7.83 -4.18 7.28
CA THR A 121 8.16 -4.21 8.71
C THR A 121 7.83 -5.60 9.24
N HIS A 122 8.82 -6.29 9.78
CA HIS A 122 8.63 -7.64 10.29
C HIS A 122 8.09 -7.63 11.72
N SER A 123 7.42 -8.73 12.09
CA SER A 123 6.99 -8.99 13.46
C SER A 123 6.04 -7.94 14.03
N CYS A 124 5.10 -7.46 13.21
CA CYS A 124 4.03 -6.60 13.69
C CYS A 124 3.10 -7.40 14.59
N GLU A 125 2.81 -6.85 15.78
CA GLU A 125 1.78 -7.38 16.66
C GLU A 125 0.45 -6.75 16.27
N VAL A 126 -0.51 -7.59 15.89
CA VAL A 126 -1.82 -7.14 15.45
C VAL A 126 -2.89 -7.87 16.24
N ALA A 127 -3.76 -7.10 16.88
CA ALA A 127 -4.91 -7.64 17.58
C ALA A 127 -6.11 -7.62 16.61
N PHE A 128 -6.67 -8.80 16.33
CA PHE A 128 -7.87 -8.89 15.52
C PHE A 128 -9.10 -8.87 16.43
N PRO A 129 -10.22 -8.23 15.98
CA PRO A 129 -11.47 -8.27 16.73
C PRO A 129 -11.90 -9.74 16.94
N THR A 130 -12.29 -10.09 18.16
CA THR A 130 -12.79 -11.43 18.49
C THR A 130 -14.30 -11.39 18.64
N GLY A 131 -14.94 -12.54 18.42
CA GLY A 131 -16.34 -12.72 18.78
C GLY A 131 -17.37 -12.06 17.88
N VAL A 132 -17.06 -11.97 16.63
CA VAL A 132 -18.06 -11.49 15.64
C VAL A 132 -18.89 -12.64 15.16
#